data_98fe95e0816f629d84ec9b4d50e716f5
#
_entry.id   98fe95e0816f629d84ec9b4d50e716f5
#
_cell.length_a   1.000
_cell.length_b   1.000
_cell.length_c   1.000
_cell.angle_alpha   90.00
_cell.angle_beta   90.00
_cell.angle_gamma   90.00
#
_symmetry.space_group_name_H-M   'P 1'
#
loop_
_entity.id
_entity.type
_entity.pdbx_description
1 polymer ?
#
loop_
_entity_poly.entity_id
_entity_poly.type
_entity_poly.pdbx_seq_one_letter_code
_entity_poly.pdbx_strand_id
1 'polypeptide(L)'
;NTSYAECSVSPEWLNLQEFSTWCTSQPLYNKTVLGRRTALDKDLLIPNNKVYSKEACLIIPEEINKALVGKRKTGKDRGLPCGIFKHGKKFITYRDSDKRFDSFSTLEDAARDYQQKKEGRIKGLLLKYGEYLDSVTIHALQEFTIKSRSIYN
;
A
#
# COMPACT_ATOMS: atom_id res chain seq x y z
N ASN A 1 -14.06 -12.96 6.02
CA ASN A 1 -13.04 -12.01 5.56
C ASN A 1 -13.21 -11.72 4.07
N THR A 2 -14.06 -10.75 3.76
CA THR A 2 -14.54 -10.47 2.38
C THR A 2 -13.51 -9.76 1.49
N SER A 3 -12.37 -9.29 2.02
CA SER A 3 -11.40 -8.50 1.23
C SER A 3 -10.59 -9.32 0.21
N TYR A 4 -10.52 -10.63 0.39
CA TYR A 4 -9.83 -11.56 -0.52
C TYR A 4 -10.78 -12.42 -1.36
N ALA A 5 -12.10 -12.27 -1.18
CA ALA A 5 -13.09 -13.09 -1.89
C ALA A 5 -13.05 -12.94 -3.42
N GLU A 6 -12.56 -11.80 -3.91
CA GLU A 6 -12.42 -11.50 -5.33
C GLU A 6 -11.00 -11.73 -5.87
N CYS A 7 -10.08 -12.18 -5.01
CA CYS A 7 -8.71 -12.44 -5.44
C CYS A 7 -8.59 -13.88 -5.96
N SER A 8 -7.79 -14.03 -7.00
CA SER A 8 -7.42 -15.31 -7.59
C SER A 8 -5.91 -15.49 -7.59
N VAL A 9 -5.48 -16.69 -7.92
CA VAL A 9 -4.06 -17.05 -8.08
C VAL A 9 -3.87 -17.46 -9.53
N SER A 10 -2.76 -17.04 -10.14
CA SER A 10 -2.44 -17.45 -11.51
C SER A 10 -2.35 -18.96 -11.62
N PRO A 11 -2.71 -19.57 -12.77
CA PRO A 11 -2.64 -21.01 -12.95
C PRO A 11 -1.26 -21.62 -12.62
N GLU A 12 -0.18 -20.91 -12.94
CA GLU A 12 1.19 -21.32 -12.64
C GLU A 12 1.42 -21.48 -11.15
N TRP A 13 0.90 -20.57 -10.32
CA TRP A 13 1.07 -20.60 -8.86
C TRP A 13 0.13 -21.55 -8.12
N LEU A 14 -0.80 -22.19 -8.81
CA LEU A 14 -1.52 -23.35 -8.30
C LEU A 14 -0.58 -24.57 -8.15
N ASN A 15 0.53 -24.58 -8.87
CA ASN A 15 1.63 -25.49 -8.63
C ASN A 15 2.53 -24.99 -7.50
N LEU A 16 2.53 -25.70 -6.38
CA LEU A 16 3.32 -25.33 -5.20
C LEU A 16 4.81 -25.23 -5.47
N GLN A 17 5.34 -26.07 -6.38
CA GLN A 17 6.77 -26.06 -6.73
C GLN A 17 7.12 -24.77 -7.49
N GLU A 18 6.29 -24.35 -8.43
CA GLU A 18 6.49 -23.10 -9.18
C GLU A 18 6.42 -21.87 -8.25
N PHE A 19 5.44 -21.83 -7.37
CA PHE A 19 5.32 -20.77 -6.37
C PHE A 19 6.54 -20.75 -5.43
N SER A 20 6.96 -21.90 -4.92
CA SER A 20 8.12 -22.02 -4.03
C SER A 20 9.41 -21.57 -4.72
N THR A 21 9.62 -21.97 -5.99
CA THR A 21 10.77 -21.55 -6.80
C THR A 21 10.81 -20.04 -6.97
N TRP A 22 9.68 -19.43 -7.29
CA TRP A 22 9.58 -17.97 -7.36
C TRP A 22 9.86 -17.31 -6.00
N CYS A 23 9.28 -17.79 -4.92
CA CYS A 23 9.52 -17.24 -3.58
C CYS A 23 11.00 -17.27 -3.21
N THR A 24 11.67 -18.39 -3.41
CA THR A 24 13.09 -18.56 -3.06
C THR A 24 14.03 -17.71 -3.94
N SER A 25 13.59 -17.33 -5.15
CA SER A 25 14.34 -16.41 -6.01
C SER A 25 14.24 -14.94 -5.57
N GLN A 26 13.29 -14.60 -4.70
CA GLN A 26 13.07 -13.21 -4.27
C GLN A 26 14.11 -12.79 -3.20
N PRO A 27 14.75 -11.61 -3.34
CA PRO A 27 15.83 -11.18 -2.43
C PRO A 27 15.42 -11.14 -0.95
N LEU A 28 14.16 -10.81 -0.67
CA LEU A 28 13.64 -10.63 0.69
C LEU A 28 12.79 -11.80 1.20
N TYR A 29 12.71 -12.89 0.46
CA TYR A 29 11.94 -14.06 0.89
C TYR A 29 12.47 -14.61 2.22
N ASN A 30 11.56 -14.85 3.16
CA ASN A 30 11.83 -15.38 4.50
C ASN A 30 12.90 -14.60 5.30
N LYS A 31 13.07 -13.31 5.01
CA LYS A 31 14.00 -12.43 5.72
C LYS A 31 13.29 -11.52 6.70
N THR A 32 14.06 -11.04 7.65
CA THR A 32 13.70 -9.92 8.53
C THR A 32 14.57 -8.73 8.16
N VAL A 33 13.96 -7.59 7.87
CA VAL A 33 14.65 -6.34 7.51
C VAL A 33 14.38 -5.31 8.59
N LEU A 34 15.43 -4.80 9.22
CA LEU A 34 15.33 -3.84 10.34
C LEU A 34 14.34 -4.29 11.43
N GLY A 35 14.36 -5.58 11.78
CA GLY A 35 13.47 -6.17 12.78
C GLY A 35 12.01 -6.37 12.33
N ARG A 36 11.70 -6.16 11.05
CA ARG A 36 10.38 -6.35 10.47
C ARG A 36 10.34 -7.53 9.52
N ARG A 37 9.28 -8.32 9.59
CA ARG A 37 9.01 -9.40 8.63
C ARG A 37 8.77 -8.83 7.25
N THR A 38 8.90 -9.68 6.24
CA THR A 38 8.50 -9.38 4.87
C THR A 38 7.13 -9.99 4.57
N ALA A 39 6.45 -9.44 3.60
CA ALA A 39 5.11 -9.87 3.17
C ALA A 39 5.03 -9.89 1.65
N LEU A 40 4.19 -10.77 1.13
CA LEU A 40 3.80 -10.79 -0.28
C LEU A 40 2.83 -9.64 -0.55
N ASP A 41 3.19 -8.77 -1.45
CA ASP A 41 2.35 -7.69 -1.97
C ASP A 41 1.95 -7.97 -3.42
N LYS A 42 0.73 -7.62 -3.81
CA LYS A 42 0.19 -7.79 -5.16
C LYS A 42 -0.29 -6.49 -5.81
N ASP A 43 -0.31 -5.41 -5.05
CA ASP A 43 -0.97 -4.16 -5.44
C ASP A 43 0.03 -3.05 -5.79
N LEU A 44 1.31 -3.19 -5.42
CA LEU A 44 2.33 -2.16 -5.64
C LEU A 44 2.69 -2.02 -7.13
N LEU A 45 2.92 -3.13 -7.83
CA LEU A 45 3.23 -3.11 -9.27
C LEU A 45 2.00 -2.78 -10.11
N ILE A 46 0.86 -3.37 -9.75
CA ILE A 46 -0.41 -3.22 -10.46
C ILE A 46 -1.48 -2.77 -9.47
N PRO A 47 -1.81 -1.48 -9.41
CA PRO A 47 -2.82 -0.97 -8.48
C PRO A 47 -4.17 -1.65 -8.65
N ASN A 48 -4.81 -1.98 -7.52
CA ASN A 48 -6.09 -2.71 -7.45
C ASN A 48 -6.07 -4.10 -8.08
N ASN A 49 -4.90 -4.72 -8.18
CA ASN A 49 -4.76 -6.06 -8.71
C ASN A 49 -5.55 -7.09 -7.87
N LYS A 50 -6.14 -8.06 -8.56
CA LYS A 50 -6.92 -9.16 -7.95
C LYS A 50 -6.27 -10.53 -8.15
N VAL A 51 -5.16 -10.59 -8.87
CA VAL A 51 -4.48 -11.84 -9.21
C VAL A 51 -3.10 -11.90 -8.57
N TYR A 52 -2.85 -12.94 -7.83
CA TYR A 52 -1.50 -13.25 -7.35
C TYR A 52 -0.73 -13.97 -8.47
N SER A 53 0.33 -13.34 -8.97
CA SER A 53 1.20 -13.91 -10.02
C SER A 53 2.63 -13.40 -9.87
N LYS A 54 3.56 -14.02 -10.56
CA LYS A 54 4.98 -13.63 -10.55
C LYS A 54 5.22 -12.23 -11.14
N GLU A 55 4.35 -11.78 -12.06
CA GLU A 55 4.45 -10.46 -12.70
C GLU A 55 3.87 -9.34 -11.84
N ALA A 56 2.94 -9.67 -10.95
CA ALA A 56 2.21 -8.70 -10.15
C ALA A 56 2.70 -8.61 -8.70
N CYS A 57 3.37 -9.63 -8.20
CA CYS A 57 3.73 -9.72 -6.80
C CYS A 57 5.18 -9.33 -6.50
N LEU A 58 5.38 -8.76 -5.31
CA LEU A 58 6.68 -8.48 -4.72
C LEU A 58 6.72 -9.02 -3.29
N ILE A 59 7.92 -9.35 -2.80
CA ILE A 59 8.16 -9.59 -1.38
C ILE A 59 8.83 -8.36 -0.81
N ILE A 60 8.12 -7.64 0.06
CA ILE A 60 8.53 -6.35 0.60
C ILE A 60 8.42 -6.32 2.14
N PRO A 61 9.13 -5.42 2.84
CA PRO A 61 8.92 -5.22 4.28
C PRO A 61 7.45 -4.97 4.61
N GLU A 62 6.94 -5.65 5.63
CA GLU A 62 5.53 -5.56 6.06
C GLU A 62 5.10 -4.12 6.38
N GLU A 63 6.02 -3.29 6.84
CA GLU A 63 5.76 -1.88 7.11
C GLU A 63 5.45 -1.09 5.84
N ILE A 64 6.15 -1.39 4.74
CA ILE A 64 5.84 -0.83 3.42
C ILE A 64 4.47 -1.33 2.95
N ASN A 65 4.23 -2.62 2.97
CA ASN A 65 2.94 -3.19 2.57
C ASN A 65 1.77 -2.55 3.34
N LYS A 66 1.89 -2.41 4.67
CA LYS A 66 0.88 -1.72 5.49
C LYS A 66 0.68 -0.24 5.13
N ALA A 67 1.72 0.44 4.66
CA ALA A 67 1.61 1.84 4.24
C ALA A 67 0.88 2.02 2.91
N LEU A 68 0.96 1.02 2.03
CA LEU A 68 0.27 1.02 0.73
C LEU A 68 -1.24 0.78 0.90
N VAL A 69 -1.62 -0.07 1.84
CA VAL A 69 -3.01 -0.43 2.09
C VAL A 69 -3.76 0.72 2.75
N GLY A 70 -4.85 1.15 2.15
CA GLY A 70 -5.77 2.11 2.76
C GLY A 70 -6.62 1.48 3.86
N LYS A 71 -6.98 2.27 4.88
CA LYS A 71 -7.91 1.82 5.91
C LYS A 71 -9.28 1.51 5.30
N ARG A 72 -9.83 0.33 5.63
CA ARG A 72 -11.17 -0.07 5.22
C ARG A 72 -12.22 0.88 5.78
N LYS A 73 -13.14 1.31 4.94
CA LYS A 73 -14.22 2.23 5.31
C LYS A 73 -15.52 1.49 5.57
N THR A 74 -16.27 1.96 6.55
CA THR A 74 -17.56 1.42 6.93
C THR A 74 -18.59 2.55 7.10
N GLY A 75 -19.87 2.22 6.98
CA GLY A 75 -20.96 3.15 7.27
C GLY A 75 -20.91 4.45 6.45
N LYS A 76 -20.95 5.59 7.12
CA LYS A 76 -21.02 6.94 6.54
C LYS A 76 -19.82 7.35 5.67
N ASP A 77 -18.71 6.67 5.84
CA ASP A 77 -17.47 6.95 5.10
C ASP A 77 -17.35 6.15 3.80
N ARG A 78 -18.32 5.26 3.53
CA ARG A 78 -18.40 4.51 2.28
C ARG A 78 -18.64 5.50 1.13
N GLY A 79 -17.79 5.47 0.12
CA GLY A 79 -17.83 6.42 -1.01
C GLY A 79 -16.90 7.63 -0.88
N LEU A 80 -16.31 7.89 0.30
CA LEU A 80 -15.24 8.87 0.40
C LEU A 80 -13.90 8.29 -0.10
N PRO A 81 -12.97 9.12 -0.58
CA PRO A 81 -11.61 8.69 -0.92
C PRO A 81 -10.90 8.05 0.28
N CYS A 82 -9.95 7.16 0.02
CA CYS A 82 -9.19 6.45 1.05
C CYS A 82 -8.53 7.43 2.04
N GLY A 83 -8.56 7.10 3.34
CA GLY A 83 -7.94 7.89 4.40
C GLY A 83 -8.71 9.13 4.84
N ILE A 84 -9.85 9.44 4.23
CA ILE A 84 -10.72 10.57 4.59
C ILE A 84 -11.98 10.04 5.26
N PHE A 85 -12.38 10.64 6.36
CA PHE A 85 -13.55 10.25 7.14
C PHE A 85 -14.46 11.48 7.35
N LYS A 86 -15.75 11.25 7.54
CA LYS A 86 -16.72 12.33 7.83
C LYS A 86 -16.96 12.46 9.33
N HIS A 87 -16.79 13.68 9.85
CA HIS A 87 -17.09 14.02 11.22
C HIS A 87 -17.98 15.26 11.28
N GLY A 88 -19.28 15.07 11.48
CA GLY A 88 -20.28 16.15 11.37
C GLY A 88 -20.30 16.73 9.96
N LYS A 89 -20.11 18.05 9.83
CA LYS A 89 -20.02 18.78 8.56
C LYS A 89 -18.61 18.84 7.97
N LYS A 90 -17.61 18.28 8.68
CA LYS A 90 -16.19 18.35 8.28
C LYS A 90 -15.68 17.03 7.76
N PHE A 91 -14.57 17.09 7.00
CA PHE A 91 -13.78 15.96 6.57
C PHE A 91 -12.52 15.89 7.44
N ILE A 92 -12.12 14.69 7.87
CA ILE A 92 -10.95 14.50 8.72
C ILE A 92 -9.99 13.49 8.10
N THR A 93 -8.69 13.73 8.28
CA THR A 93 -7.61 12.82 7.95
C THR A 93 -6.82 12.47 9.20
N TYR A 94 -6.28 11.25 9.24
CA TYR A 94 -5.47 10.81 10.38
C TYR A 94 -4.01 11.25 10.21
N ARG A 95 -3.43 11.75 11.29
CA ARG A 95 -2.02 12.13 11.39
C ARG A 95 -1.27 11.10 12.23
N ASP A 96 -0.34 10.38 11.60
CA ASP A 96 0.38 9.29 12.26
C ASP A 96 1.38 9.78 13.33
N SER A 97 1.93 10.99 13.17
CA SER A 97 3.01 11.53 14.02
C SER A 97 2.60 11.69 15.50
N ASP A 98 1.39 12.15 15.75
CA ASP A 98 0.85 12.40 17.10
C ASP A 98 -0.49 11.71 17.35
N LYS A 99 -0.90 10.82 16.43
CA LYS A 99 -2.14 10.04 16.50
C LYS A 99 -3.41 10.89 16.58
N ARG A 100 -3.39 12.08 15.99
CA ARG A 100 -4.51 13.02 15.93
C ARG A 100 -5.17 13.04 14.56
N PHE A 101 -6.25 13.81 14.46
CA PHE A 101 -6.96 14.08 13.21
C PHE A 101 -6.79 15.54 12.83
N ASP A 102 -6.53 15.80 11.56
CA ASP A 102 -6.69 17.12 10.97
C ASP A 102 -8.08 17.24 10.38
N SER A 103 -8.66 18.45 10.40
CA SER A 103 -10.06 18.69 10.07
C SER A 103 -10.19 19.77 9.01
N PHE A 104 -10.98 19.51 7.96
CA PHE A 104 -11.14 20.34 6.77
C PHE A 104 -12.61 20.61 6.49
N SER A 105 -12.89 21.78 5.90
CA SER A 105 -14.24 22.15 5.49
C SER A 105 -14.64 21.55 4.14
N THR A 106 -13.66 21.28 3.27
CA THR A 106 -13.87 20.71 1.94
C THR A 106 -13.26 19.32 1.82
N LEU A 107 -13.79 18.52 0.90
CA LEU A 107 -13.26 17.21 0.57
C LEU A 107 -11.91 17.34 -0.14
N GLU A 108 -11.75 18.34 -0.98
CA GLU A 108 -10.55 18.62 -1.75
C GLU A 108 -9.36 18.92 -0.85
N ASP A 109 -9.54 19.74 0.19
CA ASP A 109 -8.46 20.06 1.14
C ASP A 109 -8.06 18.82 1.94
N ALA A 110 -9.05 18.02 2.38
CA ALA A 110 -8.79 16.76 3.06
C ALA A 110 -8.05 15.75 2.17
N ALA A 111 -8.41 15.70 0.88
CA ALA A 111 -7.76 14.82 -0.09
C ALA A 111 -6.30 15.22 -0.33
N ARG A 112 -6.05 16.51 -0.50
CA ARG A 112 -4.70 17.08 -0.66
C ARG A 112 -3.81 16.79 0.55
N ASP A 113 -4.33 17.01 1.75
CA ASP A 113 -3.64 16.71 3.00
C ASP A 113 -3.30 15.21 3.14
N TYR A 114 -4.29 14.35 2.91
CA TYR A 114 -4.06 12.90 2.96
C TYR A 114 -2.99 12.43 1.96
N GLN A 115 -3.03 12.97 0.75
CA GLN A 115 -2.05 12.65 -0.28
C GLN A 115 -0.64 13.07 0.14
N GLN A 116 -0.46 14.30 0.62
CA GLN A 116 0.83 14.80 1.11
C GLN A 116 1.39 13.92 2.24
N LYS A 117 0.55 13.53 3.19
CA LYS A 117 0.92 12.62 4.29
C LYS A 117 1.35 11.25 3.76
N LYS A 118 0.61 10.69 2.81
CA LYS A 118 0.93 9.40 2.21
C LYS A 118 2.25 9.44 1.43
N GLU A 119 2.47 10.48 0.64
CA GLU A 119 3.74 10.67 -0.07
C GLU A 119 4.93 10.82 0.90
N GLY A 120 4.78 11.63 1.94
CA GLY A 120 5.80 11.80 2.97
C GLY A 120 6.15 10.47 3.66
N ARG A 121 5.13 9.66 3.97
CA ARG A 121 5.31 8.33 4.54
C ARG A 121 6.08 7.38 3.62
N ILE A 122 5.72 7.33 2.33
CA ILE A 122 6.44 6.48 1.35
C ILE A 122 7.88 6.95 1.17
N LYS A 123 8.13 8.25 1.08
CA LYS A 123 9.50 8.81 1.02
C LYS A 123 10.32 8.42 2.26
N GLY A 124 9.72 8.51 3.45
CA GLY A 124 10.36 8.08 4.70
C GLY A 124 10.70 6.58 4.70
N LEU A 125 9.81 5.75 4.17
CA LEU A 125 10.05 4.31 4.04
C LEU A 125 11.13 3.99 2.99
N LEU A 126 11.18 4.72 1.88
CA LEU A 126 12.27 4.60 0.90
C LEU A 126 13.63 4.96 1.51
N LEU A 127 13.72 6.03 2.31
CA LEU A 127 14.95 6.39 3.03
C LEU A 127 15.35 5.30 4.04
N LYS A 128 14.36 4.72 4.74
CA LYS A 128 14.60 3.70 5.77
C LYS A 128 15.01 2.34 5.20
N TYR A 129 14.41 1.91 4.09
CA TYR A 129 14.53 0.56 3.57
C TYR A 129 15.30 0.48 2.24
N GLY A 130 15.64 1.60 1.61
CA GLY A 130 16.18 1.65 0.25
C GLY A 130 17.38 0.76 -0.01
N GLU A 131 18.29 0.63 0.96
CA GLU A 131 19.48 -0.24 0.85
C GLU A 131 19.14 -1.74 0.79
N TYR A 132 17.94 -2.12 1.21
CA TYR A 132 17.47 -3.51 1.26
C TYR A 132 16.55 -3.87 0.10
N LEU A 133 16.06 -2.86 -0.64
CA LEU A 133 15.10 -3.04 -1.73
C LEU A 133 15.83 -3.18 -3.07
N ASP A 134 15.25 -3.99 -3.96
CA ASP A 134 15.69 -4.03 -5.34
C ASP A 134 15.21 -2.80 -6.14
N SER A 135 15.79 -2.59 -7.31
CA SER A 135 15.47 -1.45 -8.18
C SER A 135 14.01 -1.44 -8.65
N VAL A 136 13.41 -2.62 -8.83
CA VAL A 136 12.01 -2.76 -9.23
C VAL A 136 11.09 -2.26 -8.14
N THR A 137 11.32 -2.68 -6.90
CA THR A 137 10.55 -2.24 -5.73
C THR A 137 10.72 -0.73 -5.48
N ILE A 138 11.95 -0.20 -5.58
CA ILE A 138 12.22 1.24 -5.43
C ILE A 138 11.45 2.03 -6.48
N HIS A 139 11.55 1.64 -7.75
CA HIS A 139 10.85 2.30 -8.84
C HIS A 139 9.33 2.26 -8.67
N ALA A 140 8.79 1.09 -8.31
CA ALA A 140 7.35 0.93 -8.07
C ALA A 140 6.84 1.83 -6.94
N LEU A 141 7.60 2.01 -5.86
CA LEU A 141 7.26 2.92 -4.76
C LEU A 141 7.31 4.39 -5.18
N GLN A 142 8.26 4.78 -6.03
CA GLN A 142 8.34 6.12 -6.59
C GLN A 142 7.15 6.41 -7.51
N GLU A 143 6.81 5.49 -8.41
CA GLU A 143 5.65 5.58 -9.29
C GLU A 143 4.32 5.59 -8.52
N PHE A 144 4.23 4.84 -7.43
CA PHE A 144 3.04 4.82 -6.59
C PHE A 144 2.71 6.22 -6.04
N THR A 145 3.71 7.02 -5.67
CA THR A 145 3.50 8.40 -5.21
C THR A 145 3.01 9.31 -6.34
N ILE A 146 3.52 9.15 -7.55
CA ILE A 146 3.12 9.94 -8.73
C ILE A 146 1.66 9.60 -9.13
N LYS A 147 1.33 8.32 -9.24
CA LYS A 147 -0.02 7.85 -9.60
C LYS A 147 -1.08 8.21 -8.57
N SER A 148 -0.74 8.24 -7.29
CA SER A 148 -1.67 8.68 -6.24
C SER A 148 -2.05 10.15 -6.38
N ARG A 149 -1.23 10.99 -7.01
CA ARG A 149 -1.56 12.39 -7.32
C ARG A 149 -2.66 12.52 -8.37
N SER A 150 -2.64 11.67 -9.39
CA SER A 150 -3.58 11.77 -10.51
C SER A 150 -5.02 11.36 -10.16
N ILE A 151 -5.24 10.70 -9.04
CA ILE A 151 -6.59 10.26 -8.61
C ILE A 151 -7.38 11.42 -7.97
N TYR A 152 -6.70 12.50 -7.56
CA TYR A 152 -7.29 13.64 -6.84
C TYR A 152 -7.20 14.98 -7.60
N ASN A 153 -6.66 14.96 -8.81
CA ASN A 153 -6.69 16.07 -9.77
C ASN A 153 -7.73 15.79 -10.84
#